data_e3c8b120eff8759bb46ee9bc54a98641
#
_entry.id   e3c8b120eff8759bb46ee9bc54a98641
#
_cell.length_a   1.000
_cell.length_b   1.000
_cell.length_c   1.000
_cell.angle_alpha   90.00
_cell.angle_beta   90.00
_cell.angle_gamma   90.00
#
_symmetry.space_group_name_H-M   'P 1'
#
loop_
_entity.id
_entity.type
_entity.pdbx_description
1 polymer ?
#
loop_
_entity_poly.entity_id
_entity_poly.type
_entity_poly.pdbx_seq_one_letter_code
_entity_poly.pdbx_strand_id
1 'polypeptide(L)'
;GQDGTLTKVMPTLQKLPGVYNDTIFDGLDFFLSELGKRGMHAVLFLNNSWEWSGGYSQYLYWSGHGEVPMPKVAGWNAFSNYVAQYAKSEKAHKLFENHVRQVVSRVNRYTKLKYSDDPAIMAWQIGNEPRPFGEENKESFAKWIAECAALIKSIDPNHLISVGSEGMA
;
A
#
# COMPACT_ATOMS: atom_id res chain seq x y z
N GLY A 1 -15.77 4.34 -3.73
CA GLY A 1 -16.39 3.04 -3.59
C GLY A 1 -17.80 3.15 -3.01
N GLN A 2 -18.60 2.08 -3.01
CA GLN A 2 -19.96 2.09 -2.45
C GLN A 2 -19.98 2.27 -0.92
N ASP A 3 -18.86 2.03 -0.27
CA ASP A 3 -18.66 2.16 1.18
C ASP A 3 -18.04 3.51 1.59
N GLY A 4 -18.04 4.49 0.69
CA GLY A 4 -17.47 5.82 0.93
C GLY A 4 -15.97 5.94 0.69
N THR A 5 -15.29 4.86 0.28
CA THR A 5 -13.88 4.92 -0.14
C THR A 5 -13.74 5.29 -1.61
N LEU A 6 -12.54 5.74 -2.00
CA LEU A 6 -12.23 6.15 -3.38
C LEU A 6 -11.87 4.97 -4.28
N THR A 7 -11.57 3.82 -3.70
CA THR A 7 -11.16 2.62 -4.46
C THR A 7 -12.24 2.13 -5.41
N LYS A 8 -11.83 1.61 -6.54
CA LYS A 8 -12.67 0.87 -7.50
C LYS A 8 -12.61 -0.65 -7.25
N VAL A 9 -11.65 -1.10 -6.45
CA VAL A 9 -11.53 -2.51 -6.05
C VAL A 9 -12.52 -2.79 -4.92
N MET A 10 -13.43 -3.71 -5.15
CA MET A 10 -14.47 -4.07 -4.21
C MET A 10 -14.50 -5.59 -3.97
N PRO A 11 -14.74 -6.01 -2.74
CA PRO A 11 -14.87 -5.21 -1.54
C PRO A 11 -13.55 -4.57 -1.09
N THR A 12 -13.64 -3.45 -0.38
CA THR A 12 -12.49 -2.68 0.07
C THR A 12 -11.76 -3.36 1.22
N LEU A 13 -10.42 -3.41 1.18
CA LEU A 13 -9.61 -3.96 2.28
C LEU A 13 -9.70 -3.07 3.53
N GLN A 14 -9.47 -1.77 3.38
CA GLN A 14 -9.48 -0.81 4.47
C GLN A 14 -10.61 0.20 4.25
N LYS A 15 -11.62 0.16 5.11
CA LYS A 15 -12.83 1.00 4.98
C LYS A 15 -12.63 2.41 5.57
N LEU A 16 -11.90 2.49 6.65
CA LEU A 16 -11.47 3.71 7.34
C LEU A 16 -10.03 3.50 7.82
N PRO A 17 -9.30 4.56 8.21
CA PRO A 17 -7.97 4.40 8.77
C PRO A 17 -7.95 3.36 9.90
N GLY A 18 -7.20 2.27 9.72
CA GLY A 18 -7.09 1.19 10.70
C GLY A 18 -8.29 0.24 10.79
N VAL A 19 -9.35 0.43 10.01
CA VAL A 19 -10.54 -0.44 10.01
C VAL A 19 -10.54 -1.34 8.78
N TYR A 20 -10.31 -2.62 8.99
CA TYR A 20 -10.12 -3.59 7.92
C TYR A 20 -11.34 -4.49 7.69
N ASN A 21 -11.41 -5.02 6.49
CA ASN A 21 -12.38 -6.04 6.10
C ASN A 21 -11.77 -7.43 6.31
N ASP A 22 -12.18 -8.11 7.38
CA ASP A 22 -11.65 -9.43 7.74
C ASP A 22 -11.89 -10.48 6.66
N THR A 23 -12.95 -10.36 5.85
CA THR A 23 -13.20 -11.29 4.73
C THR A 23 -12.11 -11.20 3.67
N ILE A 24 -11.58 -9.97 3.40
CA ILE A 24 -10.49 -9.80 2.45
C ILE A 24 -9.19 -10.37 3.02
N PHE A 25 -8.92 -10.13 4.29
CA PHE A 25 -7.77 -10.74 4.95
C PHE A 25 -7.87 -12.27 5.02
N ASP A 26 -9.05 -12.81 5.25
CA ASP A 26 -9.27 -14.26 5.22
C ASP A 26 -8.96 -14.84 3.83
N GLY A 27 -9.42 -14.15 2.77
CA GLY A 27 -9.08 -14.51 1.40
C GLY A 27 -7.58 -14.46 1.10
N LEU A 28 -6.86 -13.45 1.62
CA LEU A 28 -5.40 -13.35 1.47
C LEU A 28 -4.69 -14.47 2.25
N ASP A 29 -5.11 -14.75 3.49
CA ASP A 29 -4.59 -15.85 4.30
C ASP A 29 -4.75 -17.20 3.57
N PHE A 30 -5.95 -17.46 3.02
CA PHE A 30 -6.23 -18.65 2.24
C PHE A 30 -5.34 -18.73 0.99
N PHE A 31 -5.25 -17.64 0.23
CA PHE A 31 -4.42 -17.55 -0.98
C PHE A 31 -2.95 -17.90 -0.69
N LEU A 32 -2.35 -17.27 0.34
CA LEU A 32 -0.96 -17.57 0.73
C LEU A 32 -0.79 -19.03 1.17
N SER A 33 -1.74 -19.57 1.93
CA SER A 33 -1.69 -20.97 2.33
C SER A 33 -1.70 -21.92 1.12
N GLU A 34 -2.49 -21.61 0.09
CA GLU A 34 -2.57 -22.41 -1.15
C GLU A 34 -1.32 -22.25 -2.04
N LEU A 35 -0.71 -21.05 -2.06
CA LEU A 35 0.58 -20.85 -2.73
C LEU A 35 1.68 -21.70 -2.08
N GLY A 36 1.79 -21.65 -0.76
CA GLY A 36 2.79 -22.44 -0.01
C GLY A 36 2.70 -23.93 -0.27
N LYS A 37 1.49 -24.50 -0.33
CA LYS A 37 1.25 -25.91 -0.66
C LYS A 37 1.74 -26.30 -2.06
N ARG A 38 1.86 -25.33 -2.96
CA ARG A 38 2.26 -25.53 -4.37
C ARG A 38 3.68 -25.08 -4.65
N GLY A 39 4.44 -24.66 -3.65
CA GLY A 39 5.79 -24.11 -3.82
C GLY A 39 5.81 -22.81 -4.63
N MET A 40 4.72 -22.05 -4.60
CA MET A 40 4.59 -20.76 -5.28
C MET A 40 4.78 -19.62 -4.28
N HIS A 41 5.20 -18.46 -4.78
CA HIS A 41 5.47 -17.29 -3.95
C HIS A 41 4.73 -16.06 -4.46
N ALA A 42 4.36 -15.17 -3.54
CA ALA A 42 3.72 -13.90 -3.82
C ALA A 42 4.65 -12.72 -3.56
N VAL A 43 4.50 -11.67 -4.37
CA VAL A 43 4.96 -10.32 -4.06
C VAL A 43 3.72 -9.51 -3.64
N LEU A 44 3.72 -8.99 -2.44
CA LEU A 44 2.58 -8.25 -1.89
C LEU A 44 2.86 -6.74 -1.90
N PHE A 45 2.13 -5.98 -2.72
CA PHE A 45 2.25 -4.52 -2.72
C PHE A 45 1.36 -3.90 -1.63
N LEU A 46 1.88 -2.87 -0.97
CA LEU A 46 1.27 -2.26 0.22
C LEU A 46 0.57 -0.93 -0.07
N ASN A 47 0.89 -0.28 -1.18
CA ASN A 47 0.33 1.02 -1.59
C ASN A 47 0.20 1.11 -3.11
N ASN A 48 -0.35 2.22 -3.60
CA ASN A 48 -0.50 2.48 -5.03
C ASN A 48 -0.40 3.98 -5.31
N SER A 49 0.24 4.36 -6.42
CA SER A 49 0.21 5.75 -6.90
C SER A 49 -1.15 6.14 -7.48
N TRP A 50 -1.92 5.15 -7.95
CA TRP A 50 -3.14 5.35 -8.71
C TRP A 50 -4.41 5.21 -7.86
N GLU A 51 -5.47 5.91 -8.28
CA GLU A 51 -6.74 6.02 -7.55
C GLU A 51 -7.55 4.72 -7.50
N TRP A 52 -7.32 3.80 -8.44
CA TRP A 52 -8.22 2.64 -8.60
C TRP A 52 -8.20 1.64 -7.42
N SER A 53 -7.16 1.63 -6.61
CA SER A 53 -7.11 0.88 -5.35
C SER A 53 -7.03 1.77 -4.10
N GLY A 54 -7.36 3.05 -4.23
CA GLY A 54 -7.28 4.06 -3.16
C GLY A 54 -5.92 4.74 -3.10
N GLY A 55 -4.88 4.02 -2.71
CA GLY A 55 -3.48 4.47 -2.78
C GLY A 55 -3.20 5.80 -2.08
N TYR A 56 -2.26 6.58 -2.63
CA TYR A 56 -1.85 7.88 -2.10
C TYR A 56 -3.04 8.83 -1.93
N SER A 57 -3.95 8.84 -2.90
CA SER A 57 -5.11 9.72 -2.87
C SER A 57 -6.03 9.41 -1.69
N GLN A 58 -6.20 8.16 -1.32
CA GLN A 58 -7.02 7.78 -0.17
C GLN A 58 -6.39 8.21 1.15
N TYR A 59 -5.07 8.04 1.30
CA TYR A 59 -4.37 8.48 2.51
C TYR A 59 -4.36 10.01 2.66
N LEU A 60 -4.22 10.74 1.56
CA LEU A 60 -4.35 12.20 1.55
C LEU A 60 -5.76 12.65 1.94
N TYR A 61 -6.79 12.02 1.38
CA TYR A 61 -8.18 12.29 1.75
C TYR A 61 -8.41 12.08 3.25
N TRP A 62 -8.00 10.95 3.79
CA TRP A 62 -8.12 10.65 5.23
C TRP A 62 -7.28 11.55 6.13
N SER A 63 -6.22 12.13 5.62
CA SER A 63 -5.37 13.07 6.36
C SER A 63 -5.81 14.54 6.26
N GLY A 64 -6.94 14.82 5.58
CA GLY A 64 -7.58 16.13 5.54
C GLY A 64 -7.12 17.04 4.39
N HIS A 65 -6.57 16.48 3.31
CA HIS A 65 -6.16 17.24 2.11
C HIS A 65 -7.33 17.61 1.17
N GLY A 66 -8.57 17.36 1.58
CA GLY A 66 -9.77 17.64 0.79
C GLY A 66 -10.12 16.54 -0.22
N GLU A 67 -11.10 16.85 -1.07
CA GLU A 67 -11.65 15.91 -2.04
C GLU A 67 -10.63 15.53 -3.12
N VAL A 68 -10.63 14.26 -3.51
CA VAL A 68 -9.74 13.75 -4.56
C VAL A 68 -10.28 14.16 -5.94
N PRO A 69 -9.51 14.90 -6.74
CA PRO A 69 -9.90 15.23 -8.10
C PRO A 69 -9.78 13.98 -9.01
N MET A 70 -10.86 13.20 -9.10
CA MET A 70 -10.86 11.94 -9.87
C MET A 70 -10.50 12.19 -11.34
N PRO A 71 -9.57 11.44 -11.94
CA PRO A 71 -9.04 11.71 -13.28
C PRO A 71 -10.11 11.77 -14.37
N LYS A 72 -11.16 10.96 -14.27
CA LYS A 72 -12.29 10.96 -15.23
C LYS A 72 -13.10 12.26 -15.25
N VAL A 73 -13.07 13.03 -14.16
CA VAL A 73 -13.85 14.25 -14.00
C VAL A 73 -12.96 15.49 -14.11
N ALA A 74 -11.86 15.49 -13.35
CA ALA A 74 -10.98 16.65 -13.20
C ALA A 74 -9.74 16.62 -14.11
N GLY A 75 -9.48 15.49 -14.77
CA GLY A 75 -8.29 15.27 -15.59
C GLY A 75 -7.07 14.81 -14.81
N TRP A 76 -6.10 14.24 -15.54
CA TRP A 76 -4.88 13.68 -14.94
C TRP A 76 -3.99 14.72 -14.28
N ASN A 77 -3.90 15.93 -14.82
CA ASN A 77 -3.08 17.01 -14.23
C ASN A 77 -3.57 17.38 -12.84
N ALA A 78 -4.89 17.50 -12.64
CA ALA A 78 -5.46 17.81 -11.34
C ALA A 78 -5.19 16.69 -10.34
N PHE A 79 -5.35 15.42 -10.76
CA PHE A 79 -5.05 14.26 -9.94
C PHE A 79 -3.55 14.21 -9.57
N SER A 80 -2.64 14.36 -10.55
CA SER A 80 -1.19 14.34 -10.33
C SER A 80 -0.75 15.42 -9.33
N ASN A 81 -1.27 16.65 -9.49
CA ASN A 81 -0.99 17.75 -8.56
C ASN A 81 -1.51 17.45 -7.14
N TYR A 82 -2.65 16.79 -7.03
CA TYR A 82 -3.19 16.39 -5.73
C TYR A 82 -2.31 15.31 -5.07
N VAL A 83 -1.99 14.22 -5.78
CA VAL A 83 -1.19 13.11 -5.21
C VAL A 83 0.27 13.48 -4.99
N ALA A 84 0.80 14.50 -5.68
CA ALA A 84 2.13 15.06 -5.43
C ALA A 84 2.33 15.50 -3.96
N GLN A 85 1.25 15.93 -3.29
CA GLN A 85 1.29 16.30 -1.87
C GLN A 85 1.66 15.13 -0.96
N TYR A 86 1.46 13.88 -1.42
CA TYR A 86 1.80 12.70 -0.63
C TYR A 86 3.27 12.67 -0.24
N ALA A 87 4.18 13.06 -1.13
CA ALA A 87 5.63 13.05 -0.87
C ALA A 87 6.06 13.83 0.40
N LYS A 88 5.23 14.77 0.86
CA LYS A 88 5.52 15.65 2.01
C LYS A 88 4.46 15.59 3.11
N SER A 89 3.47 14.70 3.00
CA SER A 89 2.37 14.61 3.95
C SER A 89 2.68 13.63 5.09
N GLU A 90 3.27 14.12 6.18
CA GLU A 90 3.56 13.30 7.37
C GLU A 90 2.32 12.57 7.91
N LYS A 91 1.14 13.22 7.87
CA LYS A 91 -0.11 12.59 8.33
C LYS A 91 -0.51 11.41 7.44
N ALA A 92 -0.39 11.55 6.11
CA ALA A 92 -0.69 10.47 5.18
C ALA A 92 0.33 9.32 5.33
N HIS A 93 1.62 9.65 5.50
CA HIS A 93 2.67 8.67 5.79
C HIS A 93 2.36 7.89 7.07
N LYS A 94 1.95 8.57 8.13
CA LYS A 94 1.61 7.91 9.41
C LYS A 94 0.45 6.93 9.28
N LEU A 95 -0.57 7.25 8.50
CA LEU A 95 -1.68 6.34 8.23
C LEU A 95 -1.19 5.10 7.44
N PHE A 96 -0.31 5.31 6.46
CA PHE A 96 0.29 4.22 5.71
C PHE A 96 1.22 3.35 6.57
N GLU A 97 2.06 3.93 7.43
CA GLU A 97 2.88 3.18 8.38
C GLU A 97 2.06 2.24 9.26
N ASN A 98 0.90 2.73 9.74
CA ASN A 98 -0.02 1.90 10.53
C ASN A 98 -0.55 0.73 9.69
N HIS A 99 -0.84 0.94 8.40
CA HIS A 99 -1.22 -0.13 7.47
C HIS A 99 -0.09 -1.15 7.30
N VAL A 100 1.14 -0.69 7.07
CA VAL A 100 2.32 -1.57 6.97
C VAL A 100 2.45 -2.44 8.21
N ARG A 101 2.39 -1.84 9.41
CA ARG A 101 2.48 -2.59 10.67
C ARG A 101 1.39 -3.65 10.77
N GLN A 102 0.16 -3.30 10.44
CA GLN A 102 -0.98 -4.21 10.52
C GLN A 102 -0.85 -5.40 9.57
N VAL A 103 -0.43 -5.14 8.32
CA VAL A 103 -0.33 -6.20 7.30
C VAL A 103 0.89 -7.09 7.53
N VAL A 104 2.06 -6.49 7.72
CA VAL A 104 3.33 -7.25 7.84
C VAL A 104 3.38 -8.08 9.12
N SER A 105 2.74 -7.62 10.21
CA SER A 105 2.66 -8.37 11.48
C SER A 105 1.53 -9.41 11.54
N ARG A 106 0.75 -9.56 10.46
CA ARG A 106 -0.41 -10.45 10.47
C ARG A 106 0.00 -11.91 10.68
N VAL A 107 -0.85 -12.65 11.39
CA VAL A 107 -0.77 -14.10 11.50
C VAL A 107 -1.79 -14.73 10.57
N ASN A 108 -1.34 -15.57 9.66
CA ASN A 108 -2.18 -16.31 8.73
C ASN A 108 -3.13 -17.24 9.48
N ARG A 109 -4.42 -17.15 9.20
CA ARG A 109 -5.47 -17.93 9.88
C ARG A 109 -5.37 -19.43 9.59
N TYR A 110 -4.88 -19.80 8.41
CA TYR A 110 -4.79 -21.20 7.96
C TYR A 110 -3.47 -21.86 8.36
N THR A 111 -2.34 -21.20 8.09
CA THR A 111 -1.00 -21.75 8.36
C THR A 111 -0.54 -21.54 9.81
N LYS A 112 -1.13 -20.57 10.52
CA LYS A 112 -0.70 -20.08 11.85
C LYS A 112 0.68 -19.41 11.85
N LEU A 113 1.31 -19.24 10.70
CA LEU A 113 2.56 -18.51 10.57
C LEU A 113 2.30 -17.01 10.59
N LYS A 114 3.24 -16.24 11.14
CA LYS A 114 3.29 -14.81 10.89
C LYS A 114 3.63 -14.58 9.41
N TYR A 115 3.11 -13.53 8.82
CA TYR A 115 3.47 -13.17 7.44
C TYR A 115 4.99 -12.95 7.29
N SER A 116 5.65 -12.40 8.32
CA SER A 116 7.11 -12.25 8.38
C SER A 116 7.89 -13.59 8.35
N ASP A 117 7.23 -14.71 8.61
CA ASP A 117 7.82 -16.04 8.65
C ASP A 117 7.22 -16.98 7.58
N ASP A 118 6.33 -16.45 6.72
CA ASP A 118 5.60 -17.25 5.73
C ASP A 118 6.41 -17.37 4.42
N PRO A 119 6.95 -18.57 4.10
CA PRO A 119 7.76 -18.75 2.89
C PRO A 119 6.97 -18.56 1.58
N ALA A 120 5.66 -18.49 1.62
CA ALA A 120 4.85 -18.14 0.44
C ALA A 120 4.94 -16.66 0.07
N ILE A 121 5.48 -15.81 0.95
CA ILE A 121 5.79 -14.40 0.65
C ILE A 121 7.24 -14.32 0.19
N MET A 122 7.50 -13.81 -1.01
CA MET A 122 8.84 -13.56 -1.52
C MET A 122 9.32 -12.15 -1.18
N ALA A 123 8.45 -11.17 -1.33
CA ALA A 123 8.79 -9.78 -1.14
C ALA A 123 7.59 -8.92 -0.74
N TRP A 124 7.87 -7.88 0.02
CA TRP A 124 7.01 -6.72 0.23
C TRP A 124 7.33 -5.67 -0.82
N GLN A 125 6.34 -5.23 -1.56
CA GLN A 125 6.49 -4.14 -2.51
C GLN A 125 5.86 -2.88 -1.91
N ILE A 126 6.66 -1.80 -1.76
CA ILE A 126 6.23 -0.56 -1.08
C ILE A 126 5.00 0.03 -1.78
N GLY A 127 4.97 0.02 -3.10
CA GLY A 127 3.81 0.48 -3.84
C GLY A 127 3.75 -0.09 -5.25
N ASN A 128 2.58 -0.01 -5.86
CA ASN A 128 2.44 -0.21 -7.29
C ASN A 128 2.75 1.12 -7.99
N GLU A 129 3.79 1.11 -8.83
CA GLU A 129 4.24 2.26 -9.62
C GLU A 129 4.44 3.54 -8.78
N PRO A 130 5.23 3.48 -7.68
CA PRO A 130 5.42 4.63 -6.81
C PRO A 130 6.14 5.76 -7.53
N ARG A 131 5.54 6.95 -7.49
CA ARG A 131 6.02 8.16 -8.17
C ARG A 131 6.04 9.38 -7.25
N PRO A 132 7.03 10.29 -7.41
CA PRO A 132 7.08 11.56 -6.67
C PRO A 132 6.07 12.60 -7.18
N PHE A 133 5.58 12.48 -8.42
CA PHE A 133 4.70 13.44 -9.10
C PHE A 133 5.26 14.87 -9.11
N GLY A 134 6.55 15.02 -9.44
CA GLY A 134 7.25 16.30 -9.57
C GLY A 134 8.72 16.20 -9.17
N GLU A 135 9.58 16.92 -9.86
CA GLU A 135 11.03 16.95 -9.58
C GLU A 135 11.33 17.44 -8.16
N GLU A 136 10.58 18.47 -7.73
CA GLU A 136 10.67 19.09 -6.41
C GLU A 136 10.28 18.17 -5.24
N ASN A 137 9.72 17.01 -5.55
CA ASN A 137 9.30 16.01 -4.57
C ASN A 137 10.26 14.81 -4.49
N LYS A 138 11.20 14.68 -5.41
CA LYS A 138 12.08 13.49 -5.51
C LYS A 138 12.84 13.19 -4.22
N GLU A 139 13.40 14.20 -3.59
CA GLU A 139 14.18 14.03 -2.35
C GLU A 139 13.28 13.55 -1.20
N SER A 140 12.16 14.23 -0.97
CA SER A 140 11.20 13.86 0.09
C SER A 140 10.62 12.47 -0.16
N PHE A 141 10.36 12.15 -1.41
CA PHE A 141 9.85 10.86 -1.82
C PHE A 141 10.89 9.72 -1.61
N ALA A 142 12.15 9.96 -1.99
CA ALA A 142 13.23 8.99 -1.75
C ALA A 142 13.44 8.73 -0.25
N LYS A 143 13.36 9.78 0.58
CA LYS A 143 13.39 9.66 2.04
C LYS A 143 12.25 8.80 2.54
N TRP A 144 11.01 9.06 2.12
CA TRP A 144 9.84 8.27 2.49
C TRP A 144 10.00 6.78 2.09
N ILE A 145 10.49 6.48 0.88
CA ILE A 145 10.77 5.09 0.45
C ILE A 145 11.77 4.42 1.40
N ALA A 146 12.86 5.11 1.76
CA ALA A 146 13.86 4.58 2.68
C ALA A 146 13.27 4.32 4.08
N GLU A 147 12.46 5.23 4.60
CA GLU A 147 11.76 5.10 5.89
C GLU A 147 10.76 3.92 5.87
N CYS A 148 10.02 3.75 4.78
CA CYS A 148 9.12 2.59 4.59
C CYS A 148 9.91 1.27 4.58
N ALA A 149 11.02 1.21 3.85
CA ALA A 149 11.85 0.02 3.79
C ALA A 149 12.42 -0.32 5.18
N ALA A 150 12.91 0.69 5.91
CA ALA A 150 13.41 0.51 7.27
C ALA A 150 12.32 0.02 8.22
N LEU A 151 11.10 0.58 8.13
CA LEU A 151 9.95 0.14 8.90
C LEU A 151 9.62 -1.33 8.62
N ILE A 152 9.49 -1.72 7.35
CA ILE A 152 9.18 -3.10 6.97
C ILE A 152 10.26 -4.03 7.53
N LYS A 153 11.55 -3.71 7.33
CA LYS A 153 12.67 -4.52 7.84
C LYS A 153 12.73 -4.60 9.37
N SER A 154 12.23 -3.60 10.07
CA SER A 154 12.14 -3.66 11.54
C SER A 154 11.10 -4.68 12.05
N ILE A 155 10.12 -5.02 11.22
CA ILE A 155 9.04 -5.98 11.53
C ILE A 155 9.36 -7.35 10.93
N ASP A 156 9.86 -7.34 9.70
CA ASP A 156 10.16 -8.52 8.89
C ASP A 156 11.59 -8.45 8.34
N PRO A 157 12.56 -9.05 9.03
CA PRO A 157 13.93 -9.12 8.57
C PRO A 157 14.14 -10.15 7.44
N ASN A 158 13.20 -11.06 7.20
CA ASN A 158 13.37 -12.24 6.35
C ASN A 158 13.14 -11.95 4.87
N HIS A 159 12.01 -11.30 4.54
CA HIS A 159 11.61 -11.15 3.14
C HIS A 159 12.31 -9.98 2.43
N LEU A 160 12.35 -10.07 1.11
CA LEU A 160 12.86 -9.00 0.25
C LEU A 160 11.94 -7.78 0.30
N ILE A 161 12.48 -6.62 -0.03
CA ILE A 161 11.71 -5.39 -0.24
C ILE A 161 11.94 -4.90 -1.67
N SER A 162 10.86 -4.62 -2.37
CA SER A 162 10.84 -3.99 -3.69
C SER A 162 10.20 -2.61 -3.59
N VAL A 163 10.71 -1.64 -4.32
CA VAL A 163 10.07 -0.32 -4.45
C VAL A 163 8.80 -0.45 -5.28
N GLY A 164 8.84 -1.21 -6.38
CA GLY A 164 7.73 -1.38 -7.31
C GLY A 164 7.69 -0.34 -8.42
N SER A 165 8.80 0.34 -8.68
CA SER A 165 8.90 1.34 -9.76
C SER A 165 8.75 0.70 -11.14
N GLU A 166 8.31 1.50 -12.13
CA GLU A 166 8.17 1.10 -13.53
C GLU A 166 9.50 0.99 -14.28
N GLY A 167 10.62 1.21 -13.60
CA GLY A 167 11.94 1.35 -14.17
C GLY A 167 12.40 2.81 -14.21
N MET A 168 13.55 3.04 -14.83
CA MET A 168 14.02 4.42 -15.09
C MET A 168 13.35 4.91 -16.36
N ALA A 169 12.49 5.92 -16.23
CA ALA A 169 11.98 6.71 -17.33
C ALA A 169 12.92 7.88 -17.60
#